data_6e487ddd3a0350fcacb15e5b4e75670b
#
_entry.id   6e487ddd3a0350fcacb15e5b4e75670b
#
_cell.length_a   1.000
_cell.length_b   1.000
_cell.length_c   1.000
_cell.angle_alpha   90.00
_cell.angle_beta   90.00
_cell.angle_gamma   90.00
#
_symmetry.space_group_name_H-M   'P 1'
#
loop_
_entity.id
_entity.type
_entity.pdbx_description
1 polymer ?
#
loop_
_entity_poly.entity_id
_entity_poly.type
_entity_poly.pdbx_seq_one_letter_code
_entity_poly.pdbx_strand_id
1 'polypeptide(L)'
;MTSQRDAGRVSIRPATLSDLATLVEFRMAMLADVFGAGMEPLPDPATLREENERWIGEHVGHDFLAWIADLDGEPAASAAMMWFPHPPGPINPVGLEAYILNVYTRPEARRMGLARALMDRVVEEARAAGVRRIWLRASEDGRPLYEAMGFRAGNYLQLTPDQADPPAI
;
A
#
# COMPACT_ATOMS: atom_id res chain seq x y z
N MET A 1 9.02 39.10 -1.59
CA MET A 1 9.98 38.07 -1.16
C MET A 1 9.22 36.76 -1.04
N THR A 2 9.26 35.96 -2.10
CA THR A 2 8.57 34.68 -2.16
C THR A 2 9.41 33.68 -1.37
N SER A 3 8.90 33.21 -0.22
CA SER A 3 9.54 32.17 0.57
C SER A 3 9.55 30.88 -0.28
N GLN A 4 10.70 30.56 -0.84
CA GLN A 4 10.99 29.26 -1.38
C GLN A 4 10.98 28.31 -0.18
N ARG A 5 9.89 27.53 -0.02
CA ARG A 5 9.89 26.42 0.93
C ARG A 5 10.98 25.48 0.46
N ASP A 6 11.99 25.31 1.28
CA ASP A 6 13.01 24.29 1.09
C ASP A 6 12.25 22.94 0.94
N ALA A 7 12.30 22.38 -0.27
CA ALA A 7 11.68 21.09 -0.51
C ALA A 7 12.50 20.07 0.27
N GLY A 8 11.95 19.54 1.35
CA GLY A 8 12.62 18.56 2.19
C GLY A 8 13.24 17.44 1.35
N ARG A 9 14.36 16.92 1.80
CA ARG A 9 15.09 15.85 1.09
C ARG A 9 14.32 14.55 1.17
N VAL A 10 13.76 14.12 0.05
CA VAL A 10 13.05 12.84 -0.08
C VAL A 10 14.02 11.74 -0.52
N SER A 11 14.00 10.59 0.16
CA SER A 11 14.64 9.37 -0.29
C SER A 11 13.67 8.20 -0.22
N ILE A 12 13.75 7.27 -1.20
CA ILE A 12 12.94 6.06 -1.22
C ILE A 12 13.87 4.86 -1.12
N ARG A 13 13.57 3.97 -0.20
CA ARG A 13 14.35 2.76 0.03
C ARG A 13 13.47 1.55 0.24
N PRO A 14 13.95 0.35 -0.08
CA PRO A 14 13.30 -0.89 0.34
C PRO A 14 13.20 -0.93 1.87
N ALA A 15 12.08 -1.42 2.37
CA ALA A 15 11.91 -1.73 3.77
C ALA A 15 12.45 -3.12 4.07
N THR A 16 12.95 -3.28 5.28
CA THR A 16 13.49 -4.53 5.79
C THR A 16 12.84 -4.89 7.12
N LEU A 17 13.19 -6.02 7.71
CA LEU A 17 12.69 -6.40 9.03
C LEU A 17 13.00 -5.36 10.12
N SER A 18 14.07 -4.58 9.97
CA SER A 18 14.37 -3.48 10.91
C SER A 18 13.35 -2.35 10.88
N ASP A 19 12.52 -2.27 9.82
CA ASP A 19 11.46 -1.29 9.67
C ASP A 19 10.09 -1.79 10.16
N LEU A 20 10.03 -2.99 10.76
CA LEU A 20 8.76 -3.63 11.15
C LEU A 20 7.85 -2.69 11.95
N ALA A 21 8.39 -2.03 12.97
CA ALA A 21 7.61 -1.12 13.81
C ALA A 21 6.99 0.02 13.01
N THR A 22 7.75 0.61 12.07
CA THR A 22 7.27 1.68 11.18
C THR A 22 6.20 1.16 10.22
N LEU A 23 6.39 -0.01 9.62
CA LEU A 23 5.41 -0.61 8.70
C LEU A 23 4.09 -0.91 9.41
N VAL A 24 4.15 -1.43 10.63
CA VAL A 24 2.97 -1.71 11.46
C VAL A 24 2.29 -0.40 11.87
N GLU A 25 3.04 0.60 12.33
CA GLU A 25 2.48 1.93 12.65
C GLU A 25 1.71 2.51 11.46
N PHE A 26 2.32 2.53 10.27
CA PHE A 26 1.70 3.09 9.07
C PHE A 26 0.48 2.27 8.62
N ARG A 27 0.53 0.94 8.75
CA ARG A 27 -0.64 0.13 8.46
C ARG A 27 -1.79 0.40 9.43
N MET A 28 -1.52 0.47 10.73
CA MET A 28 -2.57 0.75 11.72
C MET A 28 -3.18 2.14 11.50
N ALA A 29 -2.35 3.15 11.17
CA ALA A 29 -2.83 4.49 10.85
C ALA A 29 -3.67 4.51 9.57
N MET A 30 -3.24 3.79 8.52
CA MET A 30 -4.02 3.65 7.29
C MET A 30 -5.36 2.97 7.53
N LEU A 31 -5.39 1.90 8.33
CA LEU A 31 -6.64 1.20 8.65
C LEU A 31 -7.59 2.10 9.45
N ALA A 32 -7.08 2.91 10.36
CA ALA A 32 -7.87 3.89 11.10
C ALA A 32 -8.45 4.97 10.16
N ASP A 33 -7.67 5.46 9.19
CA ASP A 33 -8.14 6.45 8.21
C ASP A 33 -9.24 5.86 7.30
N VAL A 34 -9.10 4.60 6.86
CA VAL A 34 -10.02 3.98 5.91
C VAL A 34 -11.28 3.44 6.58
N PHE A 35 -11.16 2.88 7.79
CA PHE A 35 -12.24 2.13 8.43
C PHE A 35 -12.73 2.73 9.75
N GLY A 36 -12.04 3.73 10.31
CA GLY A 36 -12.22 4.21 11.68
C GLY A 36 -13.59 4.78 12.06
N ALA A 37 -14.50 4.98 11.10
CA ALA A 37 -15.80 5.60 11.36
C ALA A 37 -17.03 4.72 11.06
N GLY A 38 -16.89 3.50 10.59
CA GLY A 38 -18.05 2.78 10.06
C GLY A 38 -18.02 1.26 10.08
N MET A 39 -16.99 0.62 10.59
CA MET A 39 -16.89 -0.83 10.64
C MET A 39 -17.13 -1.34 12.07
N GLU A 40 -18.31 -1.90 12.31
CA GLU A 40 -18.64 -2.63 13.53
C GLU A 40 -19.00 -4.08 13.17
N PRO A 41 -18.52 -5.09 13.90
CA PRO A 41 -17.52 -5.00 14.98
C PRO A 41 -16.08 -4.96 14.43
N LEU A 42 -15.28 -4.00 14.91
CA LEU A 42 -13.84 -4.00 14.65
C LEU A 42 -13.13 -4.97 15.58
N PRO A 43 -12.05 -5.63 15.13
CA PRO A 43 -11.13 -6.32 16.03
C PRO A 43 -10.55 -5.34 17.05
N ASP A 44 -10.25 -5.85 18.27
CA ASP A 44 -9.53 -5.06 19.24
C ASP A 44 -8.21 -4.51 18.63
N PRO A 45 -7.94 -3.18 18.73
CA PRO A 45 -6.78 -2.58 18.09
C PRO A 45 -5.44 -3.18 18.54
N ALA A 46 -5.32 -3.64 19.78
CA ALA A 46 -4.09 -4.29 20.26
C ALA A 46 -3.91 -5.64 19.60
N THR A 47 -4.94 -6.46 19.56
CA THR A 47 -4.94 -7.75 18.87
C THR A 47 -4.62 -7.59 17.38
N LEU A 48 -5.25 -6.60 16.71
CA LEU A 48 -4.99 -6.33 15.30
C LEU A 48 -3.54 -5.91 15.06
N ARG A 49 -2.96 -5.13 15.97
CA ARG A 49 -1.55 -4.73 15.92
C ARG A 49 -0.63 -5.94 16.04
N GLU A 50 -0.82 -6.79 17.04
CA GLU A 50 -0.03 -8.01 17.25
C GLU A 50 -0.06 -8.94 16.04
N GLU A 51 -1.24 -9.14 15.46
CA GLU A 51 -1.40 -9.94 14.24
C GLU A 51 -0.65 -9.32 13.03
N ASN A 52 -0.67 -7.99 12.88
CA ASN A 52 0.10 -7.32 11.83
C ASN A 52 1.60 -7.38 12.08
N GLU A 53 2.06 -7.24 13.33
CA GLU A 53 3.48 -7.40 13.68
C GLU A 53 3.97 -8.80 13.33
N ARG A 54 3.24 -9.83 13.73
CA ARG A 54 3.56 -11.21 13.39
C ARG A 54 3.59 -11.42 11.88
N TRP A 55 2.52 -11.06 11.19
CA TRP A 55 2.39 -11.33 9.77
C TRP A 55 3.44 -10.57 8.94
N ILE A 56 3.59 -9.25 9.14
CA ILE A 56 4.58 -8.44 8.41
C ILE A 56 5.99 -8.94 8.72
N GLY A 57 6.28 -9.29 9.98
CA GLY A 57 7.58 -9.82 10.38
C GLY A 57 7.96 -11.11 9.68
N GLU A 58 7.00 -11.98 9.40
CA GLU A 58 7.21 -13.25 8.69
C GLU A 58 7.37 -13.06 7.17
N HIS A 59 6.81 -12.01 6.58
CA HIS A 59 6.65 -11.88 5.12
C HIS A 59 7.51 -10.75 4.49
N VAL A 60 7.92 -9.75 5.28
CA VAL A 60 8.68 -8.61 4.74
C VAL A 60 10.01 -9.03 4.14
N GLY A 61 10.24 -8.60 2.88
CA GLY A 61 11.43 -8.97 2.13
C GLY A 61 11.35 -10.33 1.40
N HIS A 62 10.23 -11.04 1.53
CA HIS A 62 9.97 -12.32 0.85
C HIS A 62 8.84 -12.16 -0.19
N ASP A 63 7.61 -12.37 0.21
CA ASP A 63 6.41 -12.25 -0.62
C ASP A 63 5.62 -10.96 -0.34
N PHE A 64 6.00 -10.21 0.68
CA PHE A 64 5.56 -8.86 0.98
C PHE A 64 6.73 -7.90 0.84
N LEU A 65 6.79 -7.18 -0.29
CA LEU A 65 7.82 -6.19 -0.58
C LEU A 65 7.28 -4.80 -0.26
N ALA A 66 8.02 -4.06 0.56
CA ALA A 66 7.60 -2.72 0.98
C ALA A 66 8.72 -1.70 0.73
N TRP A 67 8.32 -0.45 0.53
CA TRP A 67 9.22 0.70 0.41
C TRP A 67 8.77 1.79 1.36
N ILE A 68 9.75 2.50 1.88
CA ILE A 68 9.57 3.66 2.74
C ILE A 68 10.13 4.88 2.03
N ALA A 69 9.36 5.96 2.05
CA ALA A 69 9.83 7.28 1.70
C ALA A 69 10.19 8.02 2.99
N ASP A 70 11.46 8.35 3.12
CA ASP A 70 11.95 9.21 4.19
C ASP A 70 11.90 10.66 3.73
N LEU A 71 11.46 11.55 4.61
CA LEU A 71 11.49 13.00 4.44
C LEU A 71 12.42 13.56 5.51
N ASP A 72 13.51 14.20 5.09
CA ASP A 72 14.56 14.70 5.97
C ASP A 72 15.17 13.64 6.90
N GLY A 73 15.20 12.39 6.43
CA GLY A 73 15.76 11.26 7.17
C GLY A 73 14.76 10.51 8.06
N GLU A 74 13.52 10.98 8.15
CA GLU A 74 12.47 10.36 8.96
C GLU A 74 11.42 9.67 8.08
N PRO A 75 10.96 8.45 8.42
CA PRO A 75 9.91 7.76 7.68
C PRO A 75 8.61 8.58 7.61
N ALA A 76 8.16 8.90 6.41
CA ALA A 76 7.00 9.76 6.18
C ALA A 76 5.87 9.09 5.38
N ALA A 77 6.20 8.07 4.59
CA ALA A 77 5.21 7.33 3.80
C ALA A 77 5.69 5.90 3.51
N SER A 78 4.78 5.01 3.18
CA SER A 78 5.08 3.66 2.71
C SER A 78 4.14 3.22 1.60
N ALA A 79 4.58 2.26 0.81
CA ALA A 79 3.76 1.45 -0.07
C ALA A 79 4.31 0.04 -0.11
N ALA A 80 3.44 -0.94 -0.29
CA ALA A 80 3.84 -2.34 -0.37
C ALA A 80 3.14 -3.06 -1.51
N MET A 81 3.71 -4.18 -1.93
CA MET A 81 3.05 -5.11 -2.84
C MET A 81 3.29 -6.56 -2.41
N MET A 82 2.36 -7.40 -2.80
CA MET A 82 2.46 -8.86 -2.68
C MET A 82 2.45 -9.48 -4.06
N TRP A 83 3.18 -10.56 -4.19
CA TRP A 83 3.10 -11.43 -5.36
C TRP A 83 1.86 -12.33 -5.27
N PHE A 84 1.17 -12.44 -6.40
CA PHE A 84 -0.03 -13.25 -6.51
C PHE A 84 0.17 -14.29 -7.63
N PRO A 85 0.73 -15.48 -7.32
CA PRO A 85 0.94 -16.52 -8.31
C PRO A 85 -0.38 -17.19 -8.71
N HIS A 86 -0.53 -17.49 -9.98
CA HIS A 86 -1.65 -18.20 -10.54
C HIS A 86 -1.23 -19.00 -11.79
N PRO A 87 -2.02 -19.96 -12.29
CA PRO A 87 -1.69 -20.67 -13.51
C PRO A 87 -1.45 -19.72 -14.69
N PRO A 88 -0.40 -19.91 -15.50
CA PRO A 88 -0.15 -19.11 -16.70
C PRO A 88 -1.31 -19.15 -17.68
N GLY A 89 -1.54 -18.02 -18.36
CA GLY A 89 -2.60 -17.89 -19.36
C GLY A 89 -2.18 -17.01 -20.54
N PRO A 90 -3.00 -16.92 -21.60
CA PRO A 90 -2.64 -16.18 -22.82
C PRO A 90 -2.33 -14.70 -22.59
N ILE A 91 -3.01 -14.08 -21.61
CA ILE A 91 -2.85 -12.65 -21.26
C ILE A 91 -1.70 -12.45 -20.27
N ASN A 92 -1.47 -13.44 -19.40
CA ASN A 92 -0.42 -13.41 -18.39
C ASN A 92 0.38 -14.75 -18.43
N PRO A 93 1.33 -14.87 -19.35
CA PRO A 93 2.09 -16.12 -19.52
C PRO A 93 3.10 -16.37 -18.40
N VAL A 94 3.42 -15.36 -17.60
CA VAL A 94 4.30 -15.51 -16.42
C VAL A 94 3.55 -16.16 -15.26
N GLY A 95 2.22 -16.05 -15.21
CA GLY A 95 1.42 -16.56 -14.10
C GLY A 95 1.67 -15.83 -12.79
N LEU A 96 1.97 -14.54 -12.85
CA LEU A 96 2.26 -13.71 -11.67
C LEU A 96 1.54 -12.37 -11.79
N GLU A 97 0.84 -11.98 -10.75
CA GLU A 97 0.26 -10.65 -10.57
C GLU A 97 0.87 -9.96 -9.36
N ALA A 98 0.76 -8.63 -9.31
CA ALA A 98 1.12 -7.86 -8.14
C ALA A 98 -0.12 -7.20 -7.55
N TYR A 99 -0.31 -7.37 -6.25
CA TYR A 99 -1.32 -6.67 -5.48
C TYR A 99 -0.65 -5.58 -4.63
N ILE A 100 -1.02 -4.32 -4.86
CA ILE A 100 -0.51 -3.18 -4.10
C ILE A 100 -1.43 -2.92 -2.92
N LEU A 101 -0.81 -2.72 -1.76
CA LEU A 101 -1.49 -2.46 -0.50
C LEU A 101 -0.62 -1.55 0.40
N ASN A 102 -1.17 -1.15 1.54
CA ASN A 102 -0.47 -0.36 2.56
C ASN A 102 0.15 0.94 2.01
N VAL A 103 -0.55 1.59 1.08
CA VAL A 103 -0.15 2.94 0.63
C VAL A 103 -0.62 3.94 1.67
N TYR A 104 0.33 4.51 2.38
CA TYR A 104 0.07 5.48 3.45
C TYR A 104 1.07 6.62 3.39
N THR A 105 0.61 7.82 3.74
CA THR A 105 1.44 9.00 3.95
C THR A 105 0.99 9.69 5.23
N ARG A 106 1.92 9.99 6.11
CA ARG A 106 1.65 10.76 7.34
C ARG A 106 0.94 12.06 6.99
N PRO A 107 -0.05 12.51 7.78
CA PRO A 107 -0.85 13.70 7.47
C PRO A 107 -0.02 14.95 7.15
N GLU A 108 1.04 15.19 7.91
CA GLU A 108 1.95 16.34 7.75
C GLU A 108 2.79 16.29 6.46
N ALA A 109 2.97 15.11 5.88
CA ALA A 109 3.74 14.88 4.65
C ALA A 109 2.85 14.70 3.41
N ARG A 110 1.53 14.80 3.54
CA ARG A 110 0.59 14.69 2.42
C ARG A 110 0.76 15.85 1.43
N ARG A 111 0.40 15.60 0.17
CA ARG A 111 0.50 16.57 -0.94
C ARG A 111 1.93 16.98 -1.33
N MET A 112 2.93 16.27 -0.84
CA MET A 112 4.34 16.44 -1.18
C MET A 112 4.83 15.47 -2.28
N GLY A 113 3.94 14.67 -2.85
CA GLY A 113 4.26 13.73 -3.93
C GLY A 113 4.82 12.39 -3.48
N LEU A 114 4.96 12.12 -2.18
CA LEU A 114 5.58 10.89 -1.65
C LEU A 114 4.85 9.62 -2.09
N ALA A 115 3.51 9.60 -1.99
CA ALA A 115 2.71 8.46 -2.44
C ALA A 115 2.90 8.17 -3.93
N ARG A 116 2.98 9.21 -4.77
CA ARG A 116 3.24 9.05 -6.21
C ARG A 116 4.61 8.45 -6.46
N ALA A 117 5.65 8.96 -5.82
CA ALA A 117 7.02 8.47 -5.97
C ALA A 117 7.17 7.02 -5.49
N LEU A 118 6.54 6.65 -4.37
CA LEU A 118 6.47 5.26 -3.89
C LEU A 118 5.76 4.35 -4.89
N MET A 119 4.62 4.77 -5.39
CA MET A 119 3.84 4.00 -6.36
C MET A 119 4.60 3.80 -7.68
N ASP A 120 5.32 4.82 -8.16
CA ASP A 120 6.19 4.69 -9.34
C ASP A 120 7.27 3.63 -9.10
N ARG A 121 7.89 3.60 -7.91
CA ARG A 121 8.89 2.59 -7.53
C ARG A 121 8.31 1.18 -7.45
N VAL A 122 7.13 1.02 -6.84
CA VAL A 122 6.44 -0.29 -6.72
C VAL A 122 6.07 -0.83 -8.10
N VAL A 123 5.53 0.03 -8.98
CA VAL A 123 5.17 -0.35 -10.35
C VAL A 123 6.40 -0.73 -11.18
N GLU A 124 7.52 -0.01 -11.00
CA GLU A 124 8.81 -0.34 -11.64
C GLU A 124 9.30 -1.73 -11.24
N GLU A 125 9.26 -2.05 -9.95
CA GLU A 125 9.65 -3.36 -9.42
C GLU A 125 8.78 -4.49 -9.99
N ALA A 126 7.46 -4.29 -10.00
CA ALA A 126 6.54 -5.27 -10.58
C ALA A 126 6.80 -5.50 -12.07
N ARG A 127 7.10 -4.44 -12.83
CA ARG A 127 7.46 -4.54 -14.25
C ARG A 127 8.78 -5.27 -14.45
N ALA A 128 9.79 -4.99 -13.64
CA ALA A 128 11.07 -5.67 -13.69
C ALA A 128 10.95 -7.17 -13.46
N ALA A 129 10.00 -7.61 -12.63
CA ALA A 129 9.65 -9.01 -12.42
C ALA A 129 8.80 -9.63 -13.56
N GLY A 130 8.51 -8.88 -14.62
CA GLY A 130 7.70 -9.35 -15.75
C GLY A 130 6.20 -9.40 -15.50
N VAL A 131 5.72 -8.82 -14.41
CA VAL A 131 4.30 -8.77 -14.08
C VAL A 131 3.55 -7.90 -15.08
N ARG A 132 2.43 -8.42 -15.60
CA ARG A 132 1.59 -7.74 -16.59
C ARG A 132 0.29 -7.19 -16.00
N ARG A 133 -0.09 -7.66 -14.81
CA ARG A 133 -1.27 -7.17 -14.12
C ARG A 133 -0.88 -6.73 -12.71
N ILE A 134 -1.13 -5.46 -12.44
CA ILE A 134 -0.97 -4.83 -11.12
C ILE A 134 -2.34 -4.32 -10.71
N TRP A 135 -2.79 -4.67 -9.52
CA TRP A 135 -4.09 -4.27 -9.03
C TRP A 135 -4.03 -3.81 -7.57
N LEU A 136 -5.03 -3.07 -7.16
CA LEU A 136 -5.17 -2.52 -5.81
C LEU A 136 -6.66 -2.27 -5.50
N ARG A 137 -6.95 -2.10 -4.21
CA ARG A 137 -8.23 -1.54 -3.76
C ARG A 137 -8.00 -0.07 -3.43
N ALA A 138 -8.72 0.81 -4.13
CA ALA A 138 -8.58 2.24 -3.95
C ALA A 138 -9.56 2.75 -2.90
N SER A 139 -9.07 3.51 -1.91
CA SER A 139 -9.92 4.38 -1.10
C SER A 139 -10.39 5.57 -1.96
N GLU A 140 -11.42 6.28 -1.51
CA GLU A 140 -11.89 7.49 -2.19
C GLU A 140 -10.77 8.52 -2.34
N ASP A 141 -9.99 8.76 -1.29
CA ASP A 141 -8.88 9.72 -1.29
C ASP A 141 -7.71 9.30 -2.19
N GLY A 142 -7.45 7.99 -2.29
CA GLY A 142 -6.36 7.45 -3.11
C GLY A 142 -6.69 7.35 -4.60
N ARG A 143 -7.98 7.21 -4.94
CA ARG A 143 -8.44 6.98 -6.32
C ARG A 143 -7.89 7.98 -7.34
N PRO A 144 -7.91 9.30 -7.11
CA PRO A 144 -7.38 10.27 -8.08
C PRO A 144 -5.91 10.05 -8.42
N LEU A 145 -5.10 9.65 -7.44
CA LEU A 145 -3.68 9.31 -7.67
C LEU A 145 -3.55 8.10 -8.61
N TYR A 146 -4.28 7.03 -8.33
CA TYR A 146 -4.18 5.80 -9.11
C TYR A 146 -4.70 5.99 -10.53
N GLU A 147 -5.81 6.70 -10.70
CA GLU A 147 -6.34 7.04 -12.04
C GLU A 147 -5.36 7.89 -12.85
N ALA A 148 -4.70 8.87 -12.22
CA ALA A 148 -3.64 9.67 -12.86
C ALA A 148 -2.39 8.85 -13.22
N MET A 149 -2.19 7.68 -12.60
CA MET A 149 -1.15 6.71 -12.94
C MET A 149 -1.57 5.72 -14.02
N GLY A 150 -2.82 5.76 -14.46
CA GLY A 150 -3.36 4.88 -15.49
C GLY A 150 -4.05 3.63 -14.95
N PHE A 151 -4.24 3.50 -13.64
CA PHE A 151 -5.11 2.46 -13.10
C PHE A 151 -6.56 2.71 -13.53
N ARG A 152 -7.28 1.64 -13.81
CA ARG A 152 -8.67 1.70 -14.24
C ARG A 152 -9.50 0.71 -13.46
N ALA A 153 -10.77 1.04 -13.25
CA ALA A 153 -11.72 0.12 -12.62
C ALA A 153 -11.79 -1.18 -13.44
N GLY A 154 -11.74 -2.29 -12.73
CA GLY A 154 -11.89 -3.64 -13.27
C GLY A 154 -13.31 -4.18 -13.07
N ASN A 155 -13.52 -5.41 -13.51
CA ASN A 155 -14.79 -6.15 -13.40
C ASN A 155 -14.72 -7.24 -12.31
N TYR A 156 -14.07 -6.95 -11.19
CA TYR A 156 -14.03 -7.87 -10.06
C TYR A 156 -15.37 -7.91 -9.35
N LEU A 157 -15.82 -9.13 -9.03
CA LEU A 157 -16.94 -9.36 -8.13
C LEU A 157 -16.40 -9.89 -6.81
N GLN A 158 -16.91 -9.37 -5.71
CA GLN A 158 -16.57 -9.81 -4.36
C GLN A 158 -17.77 -10.44 -3.70
N LEU A 159 -17.55 -11.58 -3.04
CA LEU A 159 -18.51 -12.18 -2.13
C LEU A 159 -17.89 -12.22 -0.73
N THR A 160 -18.59 -11.73 0.25
CA THR A 160 -18.24 -11.89 1.67
C THR A 160 -19.20 -12.89 2.27
N PRO A 161 -18.80 -14.16 2.47
CA PRO A 161 -19.65 -15.15 3.12
C PRO A 161 -20.05 -14.65 4.51
N ASP A 162 -21.28 -14.92 4.92
CA ASP A 162 -21.83 -14.58 6.24
C ASP A 162 -22.00 -13.07 6.54
N GLN A 163 -21.84 -12.21 5.56
CA GLN A 163 -22.21 -10.78 5.67
C GLN A 163 -23.31 -10.47 4.65
N ALA A 164 -24.38 -9.84 5.10
CA ALA A 164 -25.51 -9.50 4.24
C ALA A 164 -25.14 -8.45 3.19
N ASP A 165 -24.23 -7.50 3.53
CA ASP A 165 -23.66 -6.52 2.62
C ASP A 165 -22.23 -6.17 3.07
N PRO A 166 -21.18 -6.34 2.24
CA PRO A 166 -19.86 -5.84 2.56
C PRO A 166 -19.88 -4.30 2.57
N PRO A 167 -19.14 -3.64 3.49
CA PRO A 167 -19.03 -2.19 3.47
C PRO A 167 -18.49 -1.73 2.12
N ALA A 168 -19.10 -0.70 1.57
CA ALA A 168 -18.56 0.01 0.41
C ALA A 168 -17.19 0.60 0.80
N ILE A 169 -16.17 0.33 0.00
CA ILE A 169 -14.82 0.89 0.17
C ILE A 169 -14.63 1.98 -0.86
#